data_79df47daff63f2b47d5937336d94c375
#
_entry.id   79df47daff63f2b47d5937336d94c375
#
_cell.length_a   1.000
_cell.length_b   1.000
_cell.length_c   1.000
_cell.angle_alpha   90.00
_cell.angle_beta   90.00
_cell.angle_gamma   90.00
#
_symmetry.space_group_name_H-M   'P 1'
#
loop_
_entity.id
_entity.type
_entity.pdbx_description
1 polymer ?
#
loop_
_entity_poly.entity_id
_entity_poly.type
_entity_poly.pdbx_seq_one_letter_code
_entity_poly.pdbx_strand_id
1 'polypeptide(L)'
;MKFYKFLGTGGGQGFSLRPDFSTYAFLGVWEDLSFYQNCFQKHPIFKTYQEKATSQRDLILNAVKSHGKWSGQNPFKTKPGLEAKGNQKAVVITRATLHWNRLFSFWKAVPAASKAIETAQGVQYYKGIGEWPFIQQATISIWDDFEAVNTFAYKDRAHADIVKKTKQMNWYKEDLFSRFHLISDTTKSLDS
;
A
#
# COMPACT_ATOMS: atom_id res chain seq x y z
N MET A 1 7.54 -10.12 -15.25
CA MET A 1 7.12 -9.69 -13.89
C MET A 1 8.11 -10.23 -12.88
N LYS A 2 8.69 -9.37 -12.02
CA LYS A 2 9.72 -9.77 -11.02
C LYS A 2 9.14 -10.13 -9.66
N PHE A 3 8.04 -9.52 -9.32
CA PHE A 3 7.34 -9.74 -8.06
C PHE A 3 5.86 -9.42 -8.26
N TYR A 4 4.98 -10.15 -7.59
CA TYR A 4 3.56 -9.86 -7.60
C TYR A 4 2.85 -10.35 -6.34
N LYS A 5 1.70 -9.75 -6.06
CA LYS A 5 0.79 -10.12 -4.99
C LYS A 5 -0.66 -9.92 -5.41
N PHE A 6 -1.50 -10.91 -5.10
CA PHE A 6 -2.95 -10.76 -5.07
C PHE A 6 -3.35 -10.43 -3.64
N LEU A 7 -4.14 -9.40 -3.46
CA LEU A 7 -4.44 -8.83 -2.16
C LEU A 7 -5.95 -8.66 -2.01
N GLY A 8 -6.47 -9.10 -0.86
CA GLY A 8 -7.78 -8.67 -0.40
C GLY A 8 -7.74 -7.24 0.10
N THR A 9 -8.91 -6.64 0.33
CA THR A 9 -9.01 -5.29 0.91
C THR A 9 -9.83 -5.30 2.19
N GLY A 10 -9.56 -4.32 3.06
CA GLY A 10 -10.37 -4.06 4.24
C GLY A 10 -11.60 -3.23 3.90
N GLY A 11 -12.70 -3.41 4.65
CA GLY A 11 -13.92 -2.63 4.49
C GLY A 11 -13.74 -1.17 4.87
N GLY A 12 -14.37 -0.27 4.14
CA GLY A 12 -14.26 1.18 4.33
C GLY A 12 -12.90 1.74 3.88
N GLN A 13 -12.60 2.94 4.36
CA GLN A 13 -11.27 3.55 4.22
C GLN A 13 -10.39 3.13 5.41
N GLY A 14 -9.09 2.91 5.17
CA GLY A 14 -8.13 2.58 6.21
C GLY A 14 -8.02 1.09 6.57
N PHE A 15 -7.57 0.85 7.80
CA PHE A 15 -7.44 -0.50 8.33
C PHE A 15 -8.78 -0.97 8.88
N SER A 16 -9.23 -2.14 8.45
CA SER A 16 -10.46 -2.75 8.94
C SER A 16 -10.23 -4.24 9.23
N LEU A 17 -10.82 -4.70 10.34
CA LEU A 17 -10.94 -6.13 10.64
C LEU A 17 -11.99 -6.80 9.75
N ARG A 18 -12.90 -6.01 9.15
CA ARG A 18 -13.92 -6.57 8.24
C ARG A 18 -13.34 -6.56 6.83
N PRO A 19 -13.29 -7.71 6.14
CA PRO A 19 -12.87 -7.77 4.75
C PRO A 19 -13.93 -7.12 3.84
N ASP A 20 -13.46 -6.56 2.74
CA ASP A 20 -14.29 -6.11 1.64
C ASP A 20 -14.16 -7.13 0.49
N PHE A 21 -15.18 -7.94 0.30
CA PHE A 21 -15.19 -8.96 -0.76
C PHE A 21 -15.59 -8.42 -2.13
N SER A 22 -15.94 -7.14 -2.23
CA SER A 22 -16.25 -6.48 -3.50
C SER A 22 -15.03 -5.85 -4.17
N THR A 23 -13.93 -5.69 -3.43
CA THR A 23 -12.73 -5.00 -3.92
C THR A 23 -11.49 -5.85 -3.70
N TYR A 24 -10.70 -6.02 -4.76
CA TYR A 24 -9.42 -6.73 -4.73
C TYR A 24 -8.33 -5.85 -5.31
N ALA A 25 -7.10 -6.07 -4.87
CA ALA A 25 -5.95 -5.36 -5.40
C ALA A 25 -4.92 -6.35 -5.96
N PHE A 26 -4.23 -5.91 -7.00
CA PHE A 26 -3.07 -6.60 -7.54
C PHE A 26 -1.87 -5.67 -7.49
N LEU A 27 -0.76 -6.14 -6.97
CA LEU A 27 0.53 -5.46 -7.01
C LEU A 27 1.46 -6.22 -7.93
N GLY A 28 2.01 -5.56 -8.94
CA GLY A 28 3.02 -6.11 -9.84
C GLY A 28 4.25 -5.23 -9.91
N VAL A 29 5.44 -5.84 -9.93
CA VAL A 29 6.71 -5.15 -10.17
C VAL A 29 7.27 -5.60 -11.51
N TRP A 30 7.49 -4.64 -12.39
CA TRP A 30 7.85 -4.86 -13.79
C TRP A 30 9.20 -4.21 -14.10
N GLU A 31 9.89 -4.70 -15.12
CA GLU A 31 11.11 -4.05 -15.61
C GLU A 31 10.77 -2.79 -16.39
N ASP A 32 9.65 -2.84 -17.07
CA ASP A 32 9.21 -1.80 -17.96
C ASP A 32 7.68 -1.86 -18.17
N LEU A 33 7.10 -0.77 -18.63
CA LEU A 33 5.66 -0.62 -18.81
C LEU A 33 5.08 -1.54 -19.89
N SER A 34 5.86 -1.86 -20.93
CA SER A 34 5.41 -2.74 -22.02
C SER A 34 5.15 -4.17 -21.54
N PHE A 35 5.97 -4.67 -20.60
CA PHE A 35 5.73 -5.98 -19.98
C PHE A 35 4.44 -6.01 -19.16
N TYR A 36 4.13 -4.93 -18.44
CA TYR A 36 2.86 -4.79 -17.73
C TYR A 36 1.68 -4.84 -18.71
N GLN A 37 1.69 -4.00 -19.75
CA GLN A 37 0.62 -3.92 -20.74
C GLN A 37 0.36 -5.27 -21.42
N ASN A 38 1.42 -5.94 -21.89
CA ASN A 38 1.34 -7.26 -22.49
C ASN A 38 0.75 -8.31 -21.55
N CYS A 39 1.16 -8.32 -20.28
CA CYS A 39 0.68 -9.28 -19.31
C CYS A 39 -0.81 -9.07 -18.99
N PHE A 40 -1.20 -7.82 -18.75
CA PHE A 40 -2.60 -7.46 -18.45
C PHE A 40 -3.57 -7.79 -19.58
N GLN A 41 -3.13 -7.61 -20.83
CA GLN A 41 -3.94 -7.93 -22.02
C GLN A 41 -4.04 -9.42 -22.31
N LYS A 42 -2.99 -10.19 -22.05
CA LYS A 42 -2.89 -11.57 -22.55
C LYS A 42 -3.10 -12.64 -21.51
N HIS A 43 -2.85 -12.35 -20.23
CA HIS A 43 -2.89 -13.37 -19.20
C HIS A 43 -4.34 -13.69 -18.76
N PRO A 44 -4.77 -14.96 -18.79
CA PRO A 44 -6.18 -15.34 -18.53
C PRO A 44 -6.74 -14.83 -17.19
N ILE A 45 -5.91 -14.81 -16.15
CA ILE A 45 -6.36 -14.37 -14.83
C ILE A 45 -6.84 -12.92 -14.82
N PHE A 46 -6.18 -12.02 -15.56
CA PHE A 46 -6.60 -10.62 -15.62
C PHE A 46 -7.86 -10.46 -16.44
N LYS A 47 -8.06 -11.24 -17.49
CA LYS A 47 -9.33 -11.30 -18.22
C LYS A 47 -10.47 -11.70 -17.31
N THR A 48 -10.30 -12.77 -16.52
CA THR A 48 -11.32 -13.21 -15.56
C THR A 48 -11.64 -12.14 -14.51
N TYR A 49 -10.64 -11.39 -14.03
CA TYR A 49 -10.90 -10.26 -13.12
C TYR A 49 -11.67 -9.13 -13.81
N GLN A 50 -11.30 -8.78 -15.03
CA GLN A 50 -11.98 -7.72 -15.80
C GLN A 50 -13.42 -8.08 -16.16
N GLU A 51 -13.70 -9.35 -16.46
CA GLU A 51 -15.07 -9.84 -16.75
C GLU A 51 -16.00 -9.79 -15.52
N LYS A 52 -15.43 -9.80 -14.32
CA LYS A 52 -16.19 -9.81 -13.05
C LYS A 52 -16.23 -8.44 -12.36
N ALA A 53 -15.37 -7.52 -12.75
CA ALA A 53 -15.27 -6.22 -12.13
C ALA A 53 -16.11 -5.20 -12.87
N THR A 54 -16.80 -4.33 -12.15
CA THR A 54 -17.52 -3.18 -12.70
C THR A 54 -16.62 -1.99 -12.95
N SER A 55 -15.50 -1.91 -12.23
CA SER A 55 -14.52 -0.85 -12.42
C SER A 55 -13.10 -1.32 -12.10
N GLN A 56 -12.12 -0.67 -12.73
CA GLN A 56 -10.70 -0.91 -12.49
C GLN A 56 -9.98 0.43 -12.32
N ARG A 57 -9.16 0.53 -11.28
CA ARG A 57 -8.25 1.65 -11.06
C ARG A 57 -6.81 1.18 -11.17
N ASP A 58 -6.05 1.80 -12.06
CA ASP A 58 -4.64 1.49 -12.31
C ASP A 58 -3.76 2.62 -11.79
N LEU A 59 -2.83 2.27 -10.90
CA LEU A 59 -1.80 3.16 -10.39
C LEU A 59 -0.44 2.74 -10.93
N ILE A 60 0.20 3.59 -11.73
CA ILE A 60 1.57 3.38 -12.18
C ILE A 60 2.50 4.16 -11.26
N LEU A 61 3.43 3.44 -10.64
CA LEU A 61 4.28 3.95 -9.58
C LEU A 61 5.75 3.80 -9.93
N ASN A 62 6.57 4.78 -9.55
CA ASN A 62 8.02 4.71 -9.64
C ASN A 62 8.64 4.77 -8.25
N ALA A 63 9.40 3.74 -7.85
CA ALA A 63 9.96 3.64 -6.52
C ALA A 63 11.07 4.68 -6.29
N VAL A 64 10.93 5.48 -5.24
CA VAL A 64 11.88 6.53 -4.82
C VAL A 64 12.74 6.04 -3.68
N LYS A 65 12.12 5.46 -2.65
CA LYS A 65 12.80 4.94 -1.46
C LYS A 65 12.07 3.70 -0.97
N SER A 66 12.84 2.67 -0.65
CA SER A 66 12.29 1.45 -0.07
C SER A 66 13.26 0.84 0.93
N HIS A 67 12.74 0.38 2.06
CA HIS A 67 13.50 -0.38 3.04
C HIS A 67 12.61 -1.48 3.65
N GLY A 68 13.25 -2.48 4.23
CA GLY A 68 12.57 -3.65 4.74
C GLY A 68 12.37 -4.73 3.70
N LYS A 69 11.49 -5.68 3.99
CA LYS A 69 11.27 -6.87 3.17
C LYS A 69 9.78 -7.19 3.00
N TRP A 70 9.47 -7.82 1.89
CA TRP A 70 8.19 -8.44 1.60
C TRP A 70 8.42 -9.87 1.09
N SER A 71 8.03 -10.86 1.86
CA SER A 71 8.34 -12.28 1.58
C SER A 71 9.84 -12.54 1.43
N GLY A 72 10.64 -12.03 2.38
CA GLY A 72 12.07 -12.24 2.48
C GLY A 72 12.94 -11.36 1.59
N GLN A 73 12.38 -10.54 0.69
CA GLN A 73 13.12 -9.67 -0.23
C GLN A 73 12.54 -8.25 -0.28
N ASN A 74 13.33 -7.27 -0.72
CA ASN A 74 12.80 -5.97 -1.09
C ASN A 74 12.48 -5.97 -2.59
N PRO A 75 11.20 -5.91 -2.99
CA PRO A 75 10.84 -6.00 -4.41
C PRO A 75 11.07 -4.70 -5.18
N PHE A 76 11.20 -3.57 -4.47
CA PHE A 76 11.26 -2.24 -5.09
C PHE A 76 12.70 -1.76 -5.22
N LYS A 77 13.24 -1.84 -6.43
CA LYS A 77 14.54 -1.25 -6.74
C LYS A 77 14.40 0.25 -6.94
N THR A 78 15.15 1.03 -6.17
CA THR A 78 15.21 2.49 -6.32
C THR A 78 16.40 2.86 -7.21
N LYS A 79 16.22 3.88 -8.06
CA LYS A 79 17.32 4.47 -8.83
C LYS A 79 17.88 5.66 -8.06
N PRO A 80 19.21 5.80 -7.92
CA PRO A 80 19.81 7.01 -7.36
C PRO A 80 19.35 8.25 -8.14
N GLY A 81 19.10 9.36 -7.44
CA GLY A 81 18.70 10.63 -8.06
C GLY A 81 17.20 10.81 -8.35
N LEU A 82 16.37 9.81 -8.04
CA LEU A 82 14.90 9.96 -8.04
C LEU A 82 14.38 10.54 -6.71
N GLU A 83 15.22 11.32 -6.02
CA GLU A 83 14.78 11.98 -4.81
C GLU A 83 13.65 12.96 -5.11
N ALA A 84 12.77 13.10 -4.13
CA ALA A 84 11.51 13.83 -4.21
C ALA A 84 11.65 15.23 -4.84
N LYS A 85 11.43 15.32 -6.14
CA LYS A 85 11.25 16.61 -6.82
C LYS A 85 9.82 17.07 -6.52
N GLY A 86 9.68 18.27 -5.96
CA GLY A 86 8.44 18.83 -5.48
C GLY A 86 7.28 18.80 -6.50
N ASN A 87 6.06 18.89 -6.00
CA ASN A 87 4.77 18.92 -6.73
C ASN A 87 4.31 17.65 -7.45
N GLN A 88 4.93 16.49 -7.21
CA GLN A 88 4.38 15.23 -7.68
C GLN A 88 3.68 14.50 -6.53
N LYS A 89 2.49 13.94 -6.81
CA LYS A 89 1.78 13.09 -5.85
C LYS A 89 2.68 11.96 -5.38
N ALA A 90 2.70 11.79 -4.06
CA ALA A 90 3.44 10.72 -3.41
C ALA A 90 2.52 9.53 -3.13
N VAL A 91 3.04 8.33 -3.29
CA VAL A 91 2.36 7.11 -2.83
C VAL A 91 3.24 6.42 -1.80
N VAL A 92 2.62 5.97 -0.73
CA VAL A 92 3.29 5.19 0.31
C VAL A 92 2.65 3.82 0.39
N ILE A 93 3.48 2.79 0.39
CA ILE A 93 3.07 1.42 0.70
C ILE A 93 3.82 1.00 1.97
N THR A 94 3.05 0.66 2.98
CA THR A 94 3.57 0.01 4.19
C THR A 94 3.04 -1.41 4.25
N ARG A 95 3.86 -2.33 4.70
CA ARG A 95 3.47 -3.73 4.84
C ARG A 95 4.11 -4.32 6.08
N ALA A 96 3.38 -5.17 6.79
CA ALA A 96 3.89 -5.92 7.92
C ALA A 96 3.34 -7.34 7.98
N THR A 97 4.20 -8.29 8.37
CA THR A 97 3.80 -9.58 8.89
C THR A 97 3.87 -9.51 10.41
N LEU A 98 2.78 -9.83 11.07
CA LEU A 98 2.66 -9.76 12.52
C LEU A 98 3.12 -11.05 13.19
N HIS A 99 3.67 -10.94 14.41
CA HIS A 99 3.83 -12.08 15.29
C HIS A 99 2.48 -12.57 15.82
N TRP A 100 2.22 -13.86 15.78
CA TRP A 100 0.96 -14.47 16.22
C TRP A 100 0.57 -14.09 17.65
N ASN A 101 1.52 -14.10 18.56
CA ASN A 101 1.31 -13.76 19.96
C ASN A 101 1.11 -12.25 20.21
N ARG A 102 1.19 -11.43 19.18
CA ARG A 102 1.04 -9.97 19.25
C ARG A 102 -0.21 -9.45 18.52
N LEU A 103 -0.96 -10.31 17.85
CA LEU A 103 -2.12 -9.92 17.03
C LEU A 103 -3.13 -9.09 17.84
N PHE A 104 -3.52 -9.55 19.02
CA PHE A 104 -4.50 -8.85 19.84
C PHE A 104 -4.05 -7.43 20.21
N SER A 105 -2.79 -7.27 20.65
CA SER A 105 -2.23 -5.98 21.03
C SER A 105 -2.09 -5.02 19.84
N PHE A 106 -1.76 -5.55 18.66
CA PHE A 106 -1.71 -4.77 17.43
C PHE A 106 -3.10 -4.27 17.03
N TRP A 107 -4.08 -5.18 16.92
CA TRP A 107 -5.42 -4.83 16.47
C TRP A 107 -6.16 -3.88 17.43
N LYS A 108 -5.84 -3.91 18.73
CA LYS A 108 -6.32 -2.90 19.68
C LYS A 108 -5.79 -1.48 19.39
N ALA A 109 -4.64 -1.35 18.77
CA ALA A 109 -4.04 -0.05 18.42
C ALA A 109 -4.48 0.47 17.03
N VAL A 110 -5.00 -0.37 16.15
CA VAL A 110 -5.38 -0.04 14.77
C VAL A 110 -6.40 1.10 14.65
N PRO A 111 -7.45 1.21 15.48
CA PRO A 111 -8.41 2.33 15.37
C PRO A 111 -7.75 3.71 15.50
N ALA A 112 -6.77 3.84 16.39
CA ALA A 112 -6.02 5.08 16.56
C ALA A 112 -5.15 5.40 15.32
N ALA A 113 -4.52 4.38 14.73
CA ALA A 113 -3.74 4.52 13.50
C ALA A 113 -4.61 4.92 12.30
N SER A 114 -5.79 4.30 12.17
CA SER A 114 -6.75 4.63 11.12
C SER A 114 -7.27 6.06 11.25
N LYS A 115 -7.57 6.50 12.48
CA LYS A 115 -8.01 7.87 12.73
C LYS A 115 -6.91 8.90 12.43
N ALA A 116 -5.65 8.59 12.74
CA ALA A 116 -4.54 9.49 12.47
C ALA A 116 -4.36 9.75 10.96
N ILE A 117 -4.48 8.74 10.11
CA ILE A 117 -4.37 8.94 8.66
C ILE A 117 -5.63 9.60 8.09
N GLU A 118 -6.81 9.33 8.63
CA GLU A 118 -8.08 9.93 8.21
C GLU A 118 -8.06 11.46 8.35
N THR A 119 -7.43 11.96 9.41
CA THR A 119 -7.33 13.40 9.70
C THR A 119 -6.04 14.04 9.20
N ALA A 120 -5.17 13.28 8.52
CA ALA A 120 -3.89 13.77 8.04
C ALA A 120 -4.07 14.78 6.90
N GLN A 121 -3.33 15.89 6.98
CA GLN A 121 -3.32 16.88 5.90
C GLN A 121 -2.58 16.34 4.67
N GLY A 122 -3.16 16.57 3.49
CA GLY A 122 -2.58 16.17 2.21
C GLY A 122 -2.78 14.70 1.84
N VAL A 123 -3.48 13.90 2.65
CA VAL A 123 -3.89 12.56 2.25
C VAL A 123 -5.10 12.64 1.30
N GLN A 124 -4.99 12.03 0.12
CA GLN A 124 -6.05 12.00 -0.89
C GLN A 124 -6.79 10.67 -0.93
N TYR A 125 -6.08 9.60 -0.63
CA TYR A 125 -6.62 8.24 -0.65
C TYR A 125 -5.81 7.34 0.27
N TYR A 126 -6.45 6.41 0.92
CA TYR A 126 -5.80 5.33 1.65
C TYR A 126 -6.70 4.10 1.71
N LYS A 127 -6.12 2.91 1.66
CA LYS A 127 -6.82 1.63 1.71
C LYS A 127 -5.96 0.59 2.40
N GLY A 128 -6.57 -0.15 3.31
CA GLY A 128 -5.97 -1.37 3.86
C GLY A 128 -6.06 -2.49 2.83
N ILE A 129 -4.95 -3.18 2.62
CA ILE A 129 -4.82 -4.33 1.73
C ILE A 129 -4.06 -5.44 2.46
N GLY A 130 -4.15 -6.68 2.02
CA GLY A 130 -3.43 -7.77 2.69
C GLY A 130 -3.47 -9.09 1.94
N GLU A 131 -2.46 -9.93 2.18
CA GLU A 131 -2.38 -11.28 1.64
C GLU A 131 -3.15 -12.27 2.53
N TRP A 132 -2.93 -12.17 3.84
CA TRP A 132 -3.56 -13.00 4.86
C TRP A 132 -4.30 -12.13 5.86
N PRO A 133 -5.61 -12.32 6.02
CA PRO A 133 -6.39 -11.59 7.00
C PRO A 133 -5.72 -11.62 8.37
N PHE A 134 -5.71 -10.50 9.05
CA PHE A 134 -5.18 -10.28 10.40
C PHE A 134 -3.66 -10.38 10.58
N ILE A 135 -2.92 -11.09 9.71
CA ILE A 135 -1.50 -11.41 9.93
C ILE A 135 -0.59 -10.64 8.98
N GLN A 136 -0.95 -10.55 7.70
CA GLN A 136 -0.16 -9.89 6.67
C GLN A 136 -0.91 -8.68 6.16
N GLN A 137 -0.64 -7.55 6.79
CA GLN A 137 -1.31 -6.29 6.53
C GLN A 137 -0.44 -5.36 5.72
N ALA A 138 -1.06 -4.64 4.83
CA ALA A 138 -0.44 -3.54 4.11
C ALA A 138 -1.41 -2.37 4.00
N THR A 139 -0.87 -1.20 3.73
CA THR A 139 -1.64 0.00 3.40
C THR A 139 -1.03 0.64 2.18
N ILE A 140 -1.88 1.05 1.26
CA ILE A 140 -1.52 2.01 0.22
C ILE A 140 -2.16 3.34 0.56
N SER A 141 -1.39 4.44 0.41
CA SER A 141 -1.90 5.80 0.58
C SER A 141 -1.32 6.74 -0.47
N ILE A 142 -2.17 7.66 -0.95
CA ILE A 142 -1.82 8.68 -1.95
C ILE A 142 -1.88 10.03 -1.26
N TRP A 143 -0.85 10.85 -1.46
CA TRP A 143 -0.62 12.14 -0.82
C TRP A 143 -0.39 13.22 -1.86
N ASP A 144 -0.63 14.48 -1.48
CA ASP A 144 -0.36 15.62 -2.35
C ASP A 144 1.10 15.65 -2.80
N ASP A 145 2.03 15.38 -1.86
CA ASP A 145 3.46 15.34 -2.10
C ASP A 145 4.22 14.59 -0.98
N PHE A 146 5.55 14.56 -1.06
CA PHE A 146 6.39 13.98 -0.01
C PHE A 146 6.51 14.84 1.25
N GLU A 147 6.21 16.12 1.19
CA GLU A 147 6.20 16.99 2.37
C GLU A 147 5.01 16.63 3.27
N ALA A 148 3.83 16.41 2.69
CA ALA A 148 2.67 15.91 3.41
C ALA A 148 2.97 14.56 4.09
N VAL A 149 3.62 13.62 3.38
CA VAL A 149 4.08 12.34 3.95
C VAL A 149 5.03 12.55 5.12
N ASN A 150 6.01 13.45 4.99
CA ASN A 150 6.99 13.73 6.04
C ASN A 150 6.34 14.40 7.26
N THR A 151 5.42 15.32 7.01
CA THR A 151 4.67 16.00 8.08
C THR A 151 3.87 14.98 8.89
N PHE A 152 3.14 14.11 8.23
CA PHE A 152 2.41 13.02 8.88
C PHE A 152 3.35 12.07 9.64
N ALA A 153 4.46 11.65 9.02
CA ALA A 153 5.36 10.66 9.60
C ALA A 153 6.14 11.18 10.83
N TYR A 154 6.48 12.48 10.86
CA TYR A 154 7.41 13.02 11.86
C TYR A 154 6.84 14.12 12.75
N LYS A 155 5.83 14.88 12.30
CA LYS A 155 5.25 15.99 13.04
C LYS A 155 3.92 15.62 13.72
N ASP A 156 3.21 14.60 13.22
CA ASP A 156 1.98 14.11 13.85
C ASP A 156 2.33 13.26 15.09
N ARG A 157 1.99 13.80 16.28
CA ARG A 157 2.25 13.14 17.58
C ARG A 157 1.54 11.79 17.69
N ALA A 158 0.31 11.71 17.21
CA ALA A 158 -0.47 10.47 17.29
C ALA A 158 0.17 9.36 16.45
N HIS A 159 0.66 9.69 15.25
CA HIS A 159 1.37 8.73 14.42
C HIS A 159 2.75 8.36 15.00
N ALA A 160 3.50 9.34 15.50
CA ALA A 160 4.80 9.10 16.13
C ALA A 160 4.69 8.16 17.35
N ASP A 161 3.66 8.31 18.16
CA ASP A 161 3.38 7.43 19.31
C ASP A 161 3.07 5.99 18.85
N ILE A 162 2.33 5.82 17.76
CA ILE A 162 2.05 4.49 17.18
C ILE A 162 3.35 3.84 16.67
N VAL A 163 4.20 4.59 15.95
CA VAL A 163 5.50 4.09 15.47
C VAL A 163 6.41 3.69 16.63
N LYS A 164 6.46 4.51 17.69
CA LYS A 164 7.21 4.19 18.92
C LYS A 164 6.68 2.91 19.57
N LYS A 165 5.37 2.80 19.72
CA LYS A 165 4.69 1.64 20.30
C LYS A 165 4.93 0.38 19.48
N THR A 166 4.93 0.47 18.14
CA THR A 166 5.25 -0.64 17.23
C THR A 166 6.61 -1.24 17.54
N LYS A 167 7.63 -0.38 17.71
CA LYS A 167 9.00 -0.81 18.05
C LYS A 167 9.07 -1.42 19.44
N GLN A 168 8.46 -0.78 20.44
CA GLN A 168 8.48 -1.26 21.84
C GLN A 168 7.77 -2.61 22.00
N MET A 169 6.65 -2.81 21.32
CA MET A 169 5.83 -4.01 21.43
C MET A 169 6.31 -5.16 20.53
N ASN A 170 7.29 -4.91 19.66
CA ASN A 170 7.82 -5.87 18.68
C ASN A 170 6.71 -6.63 17.94
N TRP A 171 5.78 -5.86 17.31
CA TRP A 171 4.63 -6.45 16.63
C TRP A 171 5.00 -7.16 15.33
N TYR A 172 6.07 -6.69 14.66
CA TYR A 172 6.39 -7.11 13.30
C TYR A 172 7.49 -8.19 13.27
N LYS A 173 7.18 -9.29 12.59
CA LYS A 173 8.14 -10.32 12.19
C LYS A 173 8.91 -9.89 10.95
N GLU A 174 8.24 -9.19 10.05
CA GLU A 174 8.80 -8.64 8.81
C GLU A 174 8.02 -7.38 8.47
N ASP A 175 8.69 -6.35 8.03
CA ASP A 175 8.06 -5.11 7.57
C ASP A 175 8.72 -4.57 6.30
N LEU A 176 7.99 -3.71 5.61
CA LEU A 176 8.45 -2.97 4.46
C LEU A 176 7.78 -1.59 4.45
N PHE A 177 8.58 -0.58 4.16
CA PHE A 177 8.11 0.78 3.94
C PHE A 177 8.68 1.30 2.61
N SER A 178 7.81 1.76 1.73
CA SER A 178 8.23 2.21 0.40
C SER A 178 7.49 3.45 -0.03
N ARG A 179 8.21 4.35 -0.69
CA ARG A 179 7.73 5.62 -1.23
C ARG A 179 7.89 5.62 -2.74
N PHE A 180 6.89 6.15 -3.42
CA PHE A 180 6.82 6.19 -4.87
C PHE A 180 6.36 7.55 -5.36
N HIS A 181 6.79 7.94 -6.55
CA HIS A 181 6.08 8.92 -7.36
C HIS A 181 4.88 8.28 -8.03
N LEU A 182 3.74 8.93 -8.01
CA LEU A 182 2.57 8.57 -8.80
C LEU A 182 2.77 9.08 -10.24
N ILE A 183 2.95 8.16 -11.18
CA ILE A 183 3.15 8.48 -12.59
C ILE A 183 1.81 8.58 -13.32
N SER A 184 0.89 7.67 -13.00
CA SER A 184 -0.45 7.65 -13.60
C SER A 184 -1.46 7.07 -12.61
N ASP A 185 -2.66 7.62 -12.63
CA ASP A 185 -3.84 7.18 -11.87
C ASP A 185 -5.04 7.23 -12.81
N THR A 186 -5.50 6.09 -13.25
CA THR A 186 -6.58 5.98 -14.22
C THR A 186 -7.66 5.04 -13.72
N THR A 187 -8.92 5.45 -13.82
CA THR A 187 -10.08 4.61 -13.51
C THR A 187 -10.86 4.36 -14.79
N LYS A 188 -11.23 3.11 -15.00
CA LYS A 188 -12.04 2.66 -16.12
C LYS A 188 -13.31 2.01 -15.59
N SER A 189 -14.48 2.36 -16.15
CA SER A 189 -15.68 1.52 -16.03
C SER A 189 -15.51 0.31 -16.94
N LEU A 190 -15.88 -0.84 -16.44
CA LEU A 190 -15.86 -2.11 -17.15
C LEU A 190 -17.28 -2.63 -17.41
N ASP A 191 -18.30 -1.86 -16.99
CA ASP A 191 -19.69 -2.18 -17.30
C ASP A 191 -19.88 -2.08 -18.82
N SER A 192 -20.13 -3.18 -19.46
CA SER A 192 -20.51 -3.33 -20.87
C SER A 192 -22.01 -3.44 -21.01
#